data_a91df5bc9219743ea8c995719a1f9196
#
_entry.id   a91df5bc9219743ea8c995719a1f9196
#
_cell.length_a   1.000
_cell.length_b   1.000
_cell.length_c   1.000
_cell.angle_alpha   90.00
_cell.angle_beta   90.00
_cell.angle_gamma   90.00
#
_symmetry.space_group_name_H-M   'P 1'
#
loop_
_entity.id
_entity.type
_entity.pdbx_description
1 polymer ?
#
loop_
_entity_poly.entity_id
_entity_poly.type
_entity_poly.pdbx_seq_one_letter_code
_entity_poly.pdbx_strand_id
1 'polypeptide(L)'
;MGKGGHAQRVSADDLALRTAVAQAQDGDEAAFSALYRLIQPGLLGYLRGTVGERAADVAAAAWREIARELPRFRGDGHGFRAWTAHIARRHARGHLRPRGPSPRSAGSPSTPLTGDHIAHALPGTTLSAETAQALVTRLPRAQAEAILLRHVVRLDERAAARVMGRPSAVVRVLARRGVKNLSHLLGPDEVRQDVARTLGEPRWTPLETETNG
;
A
#
# COMPACT_ATOMS: atom_id res chain seq x y z
N MET A 1 -5.09 16.08 -21.25
CA MET A 1 -4.30 16.99 -20.40
C MET A 1 -4.44 16.64 -18.90
N GLY A 2 -4.06 15.46 -18.43
CA GLY A 2 -4.28 15.00 -17.04
C GLY A 2 -3.05 14.43 -16.32
N LYS A 3 -1.88 14.37 -16.96
CA LYS A 3 -0.68 13.74 -16.36
C LYS A 3 0.12 14.61 -15.40
N GLY A 4 -0.04 15.94 -15.43
CA GLY A 4 0.73 16.87 -14.59
C GLY A 4 0.28 16.92 -13.12
N GLY A 5 -1.00 16.80 -12.87
CA GLY A 5 -1.55 16.98 -11.50
C GLY A 5 -1.25 15.84 -10.53
N HIS A 6 -0.98 14.62 -11.02
CA HIS A 6 -0.65 13.49 -10.16
C HIS A 6 0.83 13.50 -9.74
N ALA A 7 1.73 13.76 -10.68
CA ALA A 7 3.15 13.88 -10.40
C ALA A 7 3.44 15.06 -9.44
N GLN A 8 2.72 16.17 -9.60
CA GLN A 8 2.88 17.35 -8.76
C GLN A 8 2.37 17.15 -7.33
N ARG A 9 1.27 16.40 -7.14
CA ARG A 9 0.77 16.02 -5.80
C ARG A 9 1.72 15.06 -5.07
N VAL A 10 2.27 14.07 -5.76
CA VAL A 10 3.26 13.15 -5.17
C VAL A 10 4.50 13.90 -4.71
N SER A 11 4.95 14.89 -5.49
CA SER A 11 6.10 15.74 -5.11
C SER A 11 5.82 16.62 -3.88
N ALA A 12 4.61 17.18 -3.77
CA ALA A 12 4.21 17.99 -2.61
C ALA A 12 4.09 17.16 -1.33
N ASP A 13 3.49 15.98 -1.41
CA ASP A 13 3.40 15.03 -0.29
C ASP A 13 4.78 14.56 0.17
N ASP A 14 5.72 14.33 -0.74
CA ASP A 14 7.08 13.90 -0.41
C ASP A 14 7.89 15.02 0.25
N LEU A 15 7.68 16.26 -0.18
CA LEU A 15 8.30 17.43 0.45
C LEU A 15 7.76 17.62 1.88
N ALA A 16 6.44 17.54 2.06
CA ALA A 16 5.80 17.62 3.37
C ALA A 16 6.31 16.51 4.32
N LEU A 17 6.40 15.28 3.81
CA LEU A 17 6.98 14.16 4.58
C LEU A 17 8.44 14.41 4.97
N ARG A 18 9.26 14.90 4.05
CA ARG A 18 10.67 15.19 4.32
C ARG A 18 10.82 16.22 5.44
N THR A 19 10.05 17.30 5.38
CA THR A 19 10.06 18.35 6.42
C THR A 19 9.60 17.79 7.77
N ALA A 20 8.47 17.06 7.77
CA ALA A 20 7.95 16.47 9.00
C ALA A 20 8.89 15.41 9.60
N VAL A 21 9.61 14.63 8.77
CA VAL A 21 10.64 13.70 9.25
C VAL A 21 11.75 14.43 9.99
N ALA A 22 12.30 15.50 9.41
CA ALA A 22 13.37 16.27 10.04
C ALA A 22 12.93 16.85 11.38
N GLN A 23 11.76 17.50 11.43
CA GLN A 23 11.23 18.11 12.65
C GLN A 23 10.92 17.04 13.73
N ALA A 24 10.35 15.89 13.35
CA ALA A 24 10.06 14.81 14.29
C ALA A 24 11.35 14.14 14.82
N GLN A 25 12.45 14.14 14.05
CA GLN A 25 13.76 13.68 14.51
C GLN A 25 14.36 14.63 15.57
N ASP A 26 14.01 15.92 15.50
CA ASP A 26 14.39 16.93 16.49
C ASP A 26 13.44 16.92 17.74
N GLY A 27 12.49 16.00 17.80
CA GLY A 27 11.60 15.81 18.94
C GLY A 27 10.26 16.56 18.86
N ASP A 28 9.91 17.13 17.70
CA ASP A 28 8.61 17.80 17.50
C ASP A 28 7.46 16.77 17.43
N GLU A 29 6.63 16.73 18.48
CA GLU A 29 5.46 15.85 18.58
C GLU A 29 4.38 16.17 17.53
N ALA A 30 4.21 17.44 17.17
CA ALA A 30 3.24 17.85 16.15
C ALA A 30 3.69 17.35 14.77
N ALA A 31 4.98 17.41 14.48
CA ALA A 31 5.55 16.84 13.26
C ALA A 31 5.42 15.31 13.22
N PHE A 32 5.64 14.62 14.33
CA PHE A 32 5.40 13.18 14.43
C PHE A 32 3.93 12.83 14.19
N SER A 33 2.99 13.61 14.75
CA SER A 33 1.56 13.45 14.51
C SER A 33 1.19 13.68 13.04
N ALA A 34 1.87 14.62 12.37
CA ALA A 34 1.70 14.85 10.93
C ALA A 34 2.22 13.66 10.11
N LEU A 35 3.38 13.09 10.44
CA LEU A 35 3.88 11.85 9.84
C LEU A 35 2.89 10.71 9.99
N TYR A 36 2.35 10.54 11.18
CA TYR A 36 1.35 9.51 11.43
C TYR A 36 0.14 9.68 10.51
N ARG A 37 -0.44 10.88 10.43
CA ARG A 37 -1.61 11.16 9.57
C ARG A 37 -1.32 10.93 8.08
N LEU A 38 -0.12 11.24 7.61
CA LEU A 38 0.26 11.08 6.20
C LEU A 38 0.53 9.61 5.81
N ILE A 39 1.05 8.80 6.74
CA ILE A 39 1.49 7.43 6.46
C ILE A 39 0.45 6.39 6.85
N GLN A 40 -0.24 6.59 7.98
CA GLN A 40 -1.13 5.59 8.57
C GLN A 40 -2.22 5.07 7.62
N PRO A 41 -2.90 5.90 6.80
CA PRO A 41 -3.94 5.38 5.91
C PRO A 41 -3.41 4.34 4.93
N GLY A 42 -2.28 4.64 4.27
CA GLY A 42 -1.64 3.72 3.34
C GLY A 42 -1.10 2.45 4.02
N LEU A 43 -0.49 2.62 5.20
CA LEU A 43 0.07 1.52 5.97
C LEU A 43 -1.03 0.56 6.47
N LEU A 44 -2.11 1.11 7.00
CA LEU A 44 -3.25 0.34 7.49
C LEU A 44 -3.98 -0.37 6.33
N GLY A 45 -4.16 0.31 5.20
CA GLY A 45 -4.74 -0.31 3.99
C GLY A 45 -3.91 -1.49 3.48
N TYR A 46 -2.59 -1.35 3.46
CA TYR A 46 -1.66 -2.44 3.13
C TYR A 46 -1.81 -3.61 4.12
N LEU A 47 -1.85 -3.33 5.41
CA LEU A 47 -1.95 -4.35 6.44
C LEU A 47 -3.32 -5.05 6.42
N ARG A 48 -4.43 -4.33 6.21
CA ARG A 48 -5.76 -4.94 6.03
C ARG A 48 -5.77 -5.95 4.88
N GLY A 49 -5.18 -5.60 3.75
CA GLY A 49 -5.06 -6.52 2.61
C GLY A 49 -4.06 -7.67 2.83
N THR A 50 -3.23 -7.64 3.89
CA THR A 50 -2.19 -8.65 4.13
C THR A 50 -2.50 -9.56 5.31
N VAL A 51 -3.00 -9.01 6.43
CA VAL A 51 -3.23 -9.72 7.70
C VAL A 51 -4.69 -9.59 8.21
N GLY A 52 -5.57 -8.96 7.42
CA GLY A 52 -6.99 -8.84 7.72
C GLY A 52 -7.27 -8.10 9.03
N GLU A 53 -8.09 -8.67 9.89
CA GLU A 53 -8.53 -8.09 11.16
C GLU A 53 -7.39 -7.72 12.12
N ARG A 54 -6.23 -8.36 11.98
CA ARG A 54 -5.06 -8.05 12.80
C ARG A 54 -4.29 -6.80 12.36
N ALA A 55 -4.77 -6.11 11.33
CA ALA A 55 -4.08 -4.95 10.76
C ALA A 55 -3.81 -3.84 11.78
N ALA A 56 -4.76 -3.56 12.67
CA ALA A 56 -4.61 -2.53 13.70
C ALA A 56 -3.49 -2.87 14.70
N ASP A 57 -3.45 -4.11 15.19
CA ASP A 57 -2.43 -4.57 16.14
C ASP A 57 -1.03 -4.55 15.52
N VAL A 58 -0.95 -5.00 14.25
CA VAL A 58 0.30 -5.00 13.49
C VAL A 58 0.76 -3.58 13.19
N ALA A 59 -0.17 -2.67 12.85
CA ALA A 59 0.14 -1.26 12.65
C ALA A 59 0.67 -0.61 13.94
N ALA A 60 0.02 -0.86 15.08
CA ALA A 60 0.49 -0.34 16.37
C ALA A 60 1.89 -0.84 16.72
N ALA A 61 2.18 -2.12 16.46
CA ALA A 61 3.51 -2.68 16.67
C ALA A 61 4.56 -2.05 15.71
N ALA A 62 4.19 -1.85 14.46
CA ALA A 62 5.05 -1.20 13.47
C ALA A 62 5.33 0.26 13.86
N TRP A 63 4.32 1.02 14.31
CA TRP A 63 4.50 2.40 14.73
C TRP A 63 5.39 2.56 15.97
N ARG A 64 5.31 1.65 16.95
CA ARG A 64 6.22 1.63 18.09
C ARG A 64 7.69 1.46 17.64
N GLU A 65 7.92 0.65 16.64
CA GLU A 65 9.25 0.47 16.07
C GLU A 65 9.68 1.69 15.24
N ILE A 66 8.77 2.23 14.40
CA ILE A 66 9.01 3.46 13.63
C ILE A 66 9.42 4.60 14.56
N ALA A 67 8.68 4.84 15.64
CA ALA A 67 8.99 5.89 16.60
C ALA A 67 10.38 5.72 17.23
N ARG A 68 10.72 4.49 17.62
CA ARG A 68 12.02 4.18 18.21
C ARG A 68 13.19 4.37 17.26
N GLU A 69 13.02 3.99 16.00
CA GLU A 69 14.08 4.00 14.99
C GLU A 69 14.13 5.32 14.19
N LEU A 70 13.10 6.17 14.31
CA LEU A 70 13.00 7.44 13.58
C LEU A 70 14.25 8.33 13.72
N PRO A 71 14.85 8.49 14.91
CA PRO A 71 16.06 9.34 15.06
C PRO A 71 17.25 8.85 14.22
N ARG A 72 17.28 7.57 13.86
CA ARG A 72 18.34 6.96 13.04
C ARG A 72 18.00 6.91 11.58
N PHE A 73 16.76 7.19 11.20
CA PHE A 73 16.37 7.17 9.78
C PHE A 73 17.15 8.20 8.98
N ARG A 74 17.60 7.80 7.78
CA ARG A 74 18.26 8.68 6.80
C ARG A 74 17.63 8.43 5.43
N GLY A 75 17.04 9.47 4.86
CA GLY A 75 16.37 9.41 3.57
C GLY A 75 15.43 10.59 3.34
N ASP A 76 14.80 10.59 2.18
CA ASP A 76 13.75 11.54 1.79
C ASP A 76 12.35 11.04 2.16
N GLY A 77 11.30 11.80 1.82
CA GLY A 77 9.91 11.43 2.10
C GLY A 77 9.48 10.14 1.41
N HIS A 78 9.95 9.92 0.19
CA HIS A 78 9.70 8.68 -0.54
C HIS A 78 10.39 7.47 0.11
N GLY A 79 11.64 7.65 0.52
CA GLY A 79 12.40 6.66 1.30
C GLY A 79 11.73 6.35 2.64
N PHE A 80 11.13 7.36 3.29
CA PHE A 80 10.40 7.18 4.54
C PHE A 80 9.16 6.28 4.34
N ARG A 81 8.36 6.50 3.28
CA ARG A 81 7.23 5.61 2.95
C ARG A 81 7.69 4.16 2.75
N ALA A 82 8.78 3.96 2.01
CA ALA A 82 9.30 2.62 1.76
C ALA A 82 9.83 1.96 3.04
N TRP A 83 10.48 2.72 3.89
CA TRP A 83 11.02 2.25 5.16
C TRP A 83 9.90 1.85 6.14
N THR A 84 8.86 2.67 6.30
CA THR A 84 7.69 2.34 7.14
C THR A 84 6.95 1.11 6.62
N ALA A 85 6.79 0.98 5.30
CA ALA A 85 6.21 -0.20 4.68
C ALA A 85 7.06 -1.46 4.90
N HIS A 86 8.39 -1.34 4.90
CA HIS A 86 9.30 -2.45 5.20
C HIS A 86 9.13 -2.94 6.65
N ILE A 87 9.04 -2.01 7.60
CA ILE A 87 8.79 -2.34 9.02
C ILE A 87 7.44 -3.05 9.16
N ALA A 88 6.37 -2.47 8.60
CA ALA A 88 5.03 -3.06 8.64
C ALA A 88 4.98 -4.47 8.03
N ARG A 89 5.65 -4.66 6.89
CA ARG A 89 5.78 -5.99 6.26
C ARG A 89 6.48 -7.01 7.14
N ARG A 90 7.53 -6.61 7.83
CA ARG A 90 8.25 -7.49 8.75
C ARG A 90 7.36 -7.94 9.89
N HIS A 91 6.61 -7.02 10.51
CA HIS A 91 5.62 -7.34 11.53
C HIS A 91 4.50 -8.24 10.98
N ALA A 92 3.94 -7.93 9.82
CA ALA A 92 2.92 -8.75 9.16
C ALA A 92 3.40 -10.18 8.92
N ARG A 93 4.63 -10.35 8.45
CA ARG A 93 5.22 -11.69 8.24
C ARG A 93 5.41 -12.47 9.54
N GLY A 94 5.76 -11.79 10.61
CA GLY A 94 5.85 -12.40 11.95
C GLY A 94 4.49 -12.93 12.43
N HIS A 95 3.41 -12.23 12.14
CA HIS A 95 2.05 -12.65 12.48
C HIS A 95 1.50 -13.79 11.59
N LEU A 96 2.00 -13.92 10.38
CA LEU A 96 1.58 -14.96 9.42
C LEU A 96 2.36 -16.28 9.58
N ARG A 97 3.44 -16.29 10.35
CA ARG A 97 4.12 -17.53 10.72
C ARG A 97 3.27 -18.27 11.74
N PRO A 98 3.05 -19.59 11.58
CA PRO A 98 2.41 -20.39 12.62
C PRO A 98 3.20 -20.21 13.92
N ARG A 99 2.61 -19.54 14.91
CA ARG A 99 3.12 -19.62 16.27
C ARG A 99 2.71 -20.97 16.81
N GLY A 100 3.70 -21.76 17.28
CA GLY A 100 3.41 -22.82 18.22
C GLY A 100 2.61 -22.28 19.40
N PRO A 101 1.93 -23.13 20.21
CA PRO A 101 0.99 -22.69 21.25
C PRO A 101 1.67 -21.70 22.20
N SER A 102 1.31 -20.44 22.12
CA SER A 102 1.77 -19.37 23.01
C SER A 102 0.59 -18.87 23.84
N PRO A 103 0.77 -18.58 25.15
CA PRO A 103 -0.32 -18.14 26.02
C PRO A 103 -1.00 -16.89 25.49
N ARG A 104 -2.32 -16.87 25.57
CA ARG A 104 -3.21 -15.79 25.20
C ARG A 104 -2.77 -14.47 25.82
N SER A 105 -2.37 -13.49 25.02
CA SER A 105 -2.41 -12.10 25.41
C SER A 105 -3.86 -11.67 25.39
N ALA A 106 -4.41 -11.38 26.58
CA ALA A 106 -5.74 -10.84 26.78
C ALA A 106 -5.93 -9.56 25.96
N GLY A 107 -7.07 -9.46 25.28
CA GLY A 107 -7.39 -8.37 24.38
C GLY A 107 -7.45 -7.01 25.06
N SER A 108 -6.82 -6.04 24.46
CA SER A 108 -7.20 -4.64 24.61
C SER A 108 -8.36 -4.35 23.68
N PRO A 109 -9.38 -3.60 24.11
CA PRO A 109 -10.54 -3.28 23.26
C PRO A 109 -10.10 -2.43 22.08
N SER A 110 -10.24 -2.98 20.87
CA SER A 110 -10.03 -2.27 19.62
C SER A 110 -11.17 -1.28 19.44
N THR A 111 -10.91 0.01 19.51
CA THR A 111 -11.83 1.03 19.03
C THR A 111 -12.03 0.79 17.52
N PRO A 112 -13.28 0.68 17.02
CA PRO A 112 -13.54 0.55 15.59
C PRO A 112 -13.14 1.84 14.88
N LEU A 113 -11.98 1.86 14.25
CA LEU A 113 -11.63 2.91 13.31
C LEU A 113 -12.46 2.66 12.05
N THR A 114 -13.38 3.56 11.80
CA THR A 114 -14.35 3.61 10.71
C THR A 114 -13.71 3.29 9.37
N GLY A 115 -14.37 2.43 8.59
CA GLY A 115 -13.90 1.82 7.34
C GLY A 115 -13.62 2.72 6.13
N ASP A 116 -13.48 4.03 6.30
CA ASP A 116 -13.49 5.03 5.23
C ASP A 116 -12.17 5.21 4.44
N HIS A 117 -11.08 4.61 4.93
CA HIS A 117 -9.75 5.00 4.42
C HIS A 117 -9.26 4.25 3.18
N ILE A 118 -9.87 3.09 2.84
CA ILE A 118 -9.48 2.37 1.60
C ILE A 118 -10.18 2.97 0.38
N ALA A 119 -11.41 3.45 0.53
CA ALA A 119 -12.15 4.11 -0.54
C ALA A 119 -11.44 5.37 -1.05
N HIS A 120 -10.73 6.10 -0.17
CA HIS A 120 -9.94 7.28 -0.55
C HIS A 120 -8.59 6.95 -1.22
N ALA A 121 -8.12 5.70 -1.12
CA ALA A 121 -6.86 5.29 -1.74
C ALA A 121 -7.00 4.94 -3.23
N LEU A 122 -8.23 4.75 -3.71
CA LEU A 122 -8.57 4.47 -5.11
C LEU A 122 -9.48 5.60 -5.63
N PRO A 123 -8.95 6.74 -6.10
CA PRO A 123 -9.76 7.82 -6.63
C PRO A 123 -10.55 7.33 -7.85
N GLY A 124 -11.87 7.45 -7.79
CA GLY A 124 -12.77 7.14 -8.92
C GLY A 124 -13.49 5.79 -8.86
N THR A 125 -13.30 4.97 -7.81
CA THR A 125 -14.09 3.74 -7.66
C THR A 125 -15.21 3.94 -6.62
N THR A 126 -16.43 3.59 -7.00
CA THR A 126 -17.60 3.51 -6.11
C THR A 126 -17.60 2.26 -5.22
N LEU A 127 -16.52 1.47 -5.27
CA LEU A 127 -16.37 0.26 -4.47
C LEU A 127 -16.14 0.61 -2.99
N SER A 128 -16.90 -0.03 -2.11
CA SER A 128 -16.65 0.09 -0.68
C SER A 128 -15.26 -0.44 -0.31
N ALA A 129 -14.68 0.07 0.76
CA ALA A 129 -13.39 -0.39 1.28
C ALA A 129 -13.37 -1.91 1.55
N GLU A 130 -14.49 -2.44 2.02
CA GLU A 130 -14.67 -3.87 2.29
C GLU A 130 -14.66 -4.70 1.01
N THR A 131 -15.35 -4.23 -0.04
CA THR A 131 -15.37 -4.90 -1.34
C THR A 131 -13.97 -4.91 -1.96
N ALA A 132 -13.26 -3.78 -1.91
CA ALA A 132 -11.90 -3.70 -2.40
C ALA A 132 -10.95 -4.64 -1.64
N GLN A 133 -11.09 -4.73 -0.32
CA GLN A 133 -10.32 -5.67 0.50
C GLN A 133 -10.64 -7.12 0.17
N ALA A 134 -11.93 -7.48 0.04
CA ALA A 134 -12.36 -8.83 -0.32
C ALA A 134 -11.81 -9.26 -1.69
N LEU A 135 -11.75 -8.35 -2.65
CA LEU A 135 -11.17 -8.61 -3.97
C LEU A 135 -9.66 -8.85 -3.91
N VAL A 136 -8.95 -8.03 -3.15
CA VAL A 136 -7.49 -8.17 -2.99
C VAL A 136 -7.13 -9.50 -2.32
N THR A 137 -7.92 -9.98 -1.35
CA THR A 137 -7.68 -11.26 -0.67
C THR A 137 -7.87 -12.47 -1.59
N ARG A 138 -8.59 -12.33 -2.71
CA ARG A 138 -8.76 -13.38 -3.72
C ARG A 138 -7.57 -13.51 -4.68
N LEU A 139 -6.66 -12.55 -4.68
CA LEU A 139 -5.46 -12.60 -5.51
C LEU A 139 -4.39 -13.51 -4.91
N PRO A 140 -3.53 -14.12 -5.74
CA PRO A 140 -2.28 -14.71 -5.26
C PRO A 140 -1.49 -13.70 -4.43
N ARG A 141 -1.04 -14.11 -3.23
CA ARG A 141 -0.43 -13.24 -2.22
C ARG A 141 0.62 -12.26 -2.76
N ALA A 142 1.50 -12.73 -3.67
CA ALA A 142 2.54 -11.89 -4.23
C ALA A 142 1.98 -10.78 -5.16
N GLN A 143 0.86 -11.04 -5.84
CA GLN A 143 0.18 -10.06 -6.68
C GLN A 143 -0.55 -9.03 -5.83
N ALA A 144 -1.28 -9.49 -4.80
CA ALA A 144 -1.94 -8.63 -3.83
C ALA A 144 -0.92 -7.68 -3.17
N GLU A 145 0.20 -8.22 -2.69
CA GLU A 145 1.26 -7.44 -2.06
C GLU A 145 1.85 -6.38 -3.01
N ALA A 146 2.11 -6.74 -4.27
CA ALA A 146 2.63 -5.80 -5.27
C ALA A 146 1.65 -4.65 -5.55
N ILE A 147 0.34 -4.94 -5.67
CA ILE A 147 -0.69 -3.93 -5.85
C ILE A 147 -0.78 -3.01 -4.63
N LEU A 148 -0.87 -3.57 -3.43
CA LEU A 148 -1.00 -2.80 -2.20
C LEU A 148 0.18 -1.84 -2.00
N LEU A 149 1.41 -2.31 -2.22
CA LEU A 149 2.60 -1.45 -2.10
C LEU A 149 2.63 -0.35 -3.17
N ARG A 150 2.23 -0.66 -4.41
CA ARG A 150 2.26 0.30 -5.52
C ARG A 150 1.15 1.35 -5.44
N HIS A 151 -0.07 0.95 -5.11
CA HIS A 151 -1.26 1.79 -5.24
C HIS A 151 -1.79 2.30 -3.89
N VAL A 152 -1.72 1.51 -2.83
CA VAL A 152 -2.20 1.92 -1.50
C VAL A 152 -1.11 2.66 -0.73
N VAL A 153 0.09 2.09 -0.65
CA VAL A 153 1.25 2.74 0.00
C VAL A 153 1.88 3.81 -0.91
N ARG A 154 1.60 3.78 -2.22
CA ARG A 154 2.12 4.70 -3.24
C ARG A 154 3.65 4.64 -3.40
N LEU A 155 4.22 3.44 -3.38
CA LEU A 155 5.63 3.24 -3.67
C LEU A 155 5.87 3.16 -5.19
N ASP A 156 7.01 3.65 -5.65
CA ASP A 156 7.48 3.37 -7.00
C ASP A 156 7.90 1.90 -7.14
N GLU A 157 8.18 1.47 -8.36
CA GLU A 157 8.54 0.08 -8.65
C GLU A 157 9.80 -0.37 -7.91
N ARG A 158 10.82 0.52 -7.81
CA ARG A 158 12.09 0.21 -7.16
C ARG A 158 11.94 0.10 -5.65
N ALA A 159 11.18 1.00 -5.05
CA ALA A 159 10.90 0.98 -3.61
C ALA A 159 10.05 -0.26 -3.24
N ALA A 160 9.00 -0.56 -3.99
CA ALA A 160 8.20 -1.77 -3.78
C ALA A 160 9.04 -3.04 -3.94
N ALA A 161 9.97 -3.07 -4.89
CA ALA A 161 10.90 -4.18 -5.09
C ALA A 161 11.82 -4.39 -3.88
N ARG A 162 12.38 -3.31 -3.34
CA ARG A 162 13.18 -3.37 -2.11
C ARG A 162 12.36 -3.89 -0.92
N VAL A 163 11.14 -3.37 -0.74
CA VAL A 163 10.25 -3.83 0.33
C VAL A 163 9.91 -5.30 0.18
N MET A 164 9.59 -5.76 -1.03
CA MET A 164 9.26 -7.16 -1.30
C MET A 164 10.48 -8.10 -1.28
N GLY A 165 11.69 -7.57 -1.39
CA GLY A 165 12.91 -8.37 -1.55
C GLY A 165 12.91 -9.13 -2.88
N ARG A 166 12.47 -8.47 -3.97
CA ARG A 166 12.36 -9.06 -5.32
C ARG A 166 12.92 -8.10 -6.38
N PRO A 167 13.36 -8.60 -7.54
CA PRO A 167 13.74 -7.74 -8.66
C PRO A 167 12.57 -6.86 -9.13
N SER A 168 12.86 -5.61 -9.55
CA SER A 168 11.83 -4.66 -10.01
C SER A 168 11.00 -5.20 -11.17
N ALA A 169 11.62 -5.89 -12.13
CA ALA A 169 10.90 -6.52 -13.24
C ALA A 169 9.85 -7.53 -12.75
N VAL A 170 10.16 -8.31 -11.71
CA VAL A 170 9.21 -9.26 -11.12
C VAL A 170 8.05 -8.53 -10.46
N VAL A 171 8.32 -7.45 -9.70
CA VAL A 171 7.26 -6.66 -9.05
C VAL A 171 6.34 -6.02 -10.09
N ARG A 172 6.90 -5.49 -11.18
CA ARG A 172 6.12 -4.97 -12.30
C ARG A 172 5.17 -6.01 -12.89
N VAL A 173 5.68 -7.22 -13.15
CA VAL A 173 4.86 -8.33 -13.68
C VAL A 173 3.77 -8.74 -12.69
N LEU A 174 4.12 -8.86 -11.40
CA LEU A 174 3.15 -9.21 -10.35
C LEU A 174 2.03 -8.16 -10.25
N ALA A 175 2.37 -6.87 -10.24
CA ALA A 175 1.39 -5.79 -10.21
C ALA A 175 0.46 -5.82 -11.43
N ARG A 176 1.02 -5.96 -12.65
CA ARG A 176 0.23 -6.05 -13.88
C ARG A 176 -0.72 -7.26 -13.89
N ARG A 177 -0.21 -8.45 -13.51
CA ARG A 177 -1.05 -9.64 -13.42
C ARG A 177 -2.13 -9.49 -12.36
N GLY A 178 -1.80 -8.89 -11.23
CA GLY A 178 -2.76 -8.63 -10.18
C GLY A 178 -3.87 -7.68 -10.61
N VAL A 179 -3.55 -6.58 -11.31
CA VAL A 179 -4.55 -5.67 -11.89
C VAL A 179 -5.45 -6.40 -12.89
N LYS A 180 -4.86 -7.19 -13.79
CA LYS A 180 -5.63 -8.01 -14.74
C LYS A 180 -6.58 -8.98 -14.02
N ASN A 181 -6.11 -9.65 -12.99
CA ASN A 181 -6.95 -10.58 -12.22
C ASN A 181 -8.06 -9.84 -11.47
N LEU A 182 -7.79 -8.65 -10.90
CA LEU A 182 -8.84 -7.81 -10.29
C LEU A 182 -9.91 -7.41 -11.31
N SER A 183 -9.52 -6.99 -12.51
CA SER A 183 -10.47 -6.62 -13.55
C SER A 183 -11.36 -7.79 -13.99
N HIS A 184 -10.85 -9.02 -13.97
CA HIS A 184 -11.67 -10.22 -14.22
C HIS A 184 -12.63 -10.54 -13.08
N LEU A 185 -12.28 -10.24 -11.83
CA LEU A 185 -13.14 -10.47 -10.66
C LEU A 185 -14.28 -9.46 -10.55
N LEU A 186 -14.12 -8.28 -11.13
CA LEU A 186 -15.09 -7.18 -11.06
C LEU A 186 -16.22 -7.24 -12.10
N GLY A 187 -16.15 -8.18 -13.09
CA GLY A 187 -17.20 -8.34 -14.11
C GLY A 187 -17.12 -7.32 -15.27
N PRO A 188 -18.09 -7.30 -16.23
CA PRO A 188 -17.95 -6.59 -17.48
C PRO A 188 -18.03 -5.06 -17.40
N ASP A 189 -17.26 -4.48 -18.27
CA ASP A 189 -17.12 -3.15 -18.87
C ASP A 189 -17.08 -1.87 -18.04
N GLU A 190 -17.99 -1.53 -17.14
CA GLU A 190 -17.96 -0.25 -16.42
C GLU A 190 -16.83 -0.18 -15.39
N VAL A 191 -16.57 -1.27 -14.71
CA VAL A 191 -15.53 -1.35 -13.68
C VAL A 191 -14.13 -1.55 -14.29
N ARG A 192 -14.04 -2.17 -15.49
CA ARG A 192 -12.76 -2.28 -16.22
C ARG A 192 -12.19 -0.93 -16.62
N GLN A 193 -13.05 0.00 -17.03
CA GLN A 193 -12.62 1.35 -17.41
C GLN A 193 -12.13 2.16 -16.21
N ASP A 194 -12.75 2.02 -15.05
CA ASP A 194 -12.33 2.72 -13.84
C ASP A 194 -11.03 2.16 -13.24
N VAL A 195 -10.84 0.84 -13.26
CA VAL A 195 -9.59 0.20 -12.84
C VAL A 195 -8.44 0.56 -13.79
N ALA A 196 -8.67 0.52 -15.10
CA ALA A 196 -7.66 0.92 -16.09
C ALA A 196 -7.31 2.40 -15.98
N ARG A 197 -8.29 3.27 -15.73
CA ARG A 197 -8.09 4.72 -15.57
C ARG A 197 -7.35 5.05 -14.27
N THR A 198 -7.61 4.31 -13.19
CA THR A 198 -7.02 4.54 -11.86
C THR A 198 -5.61 3.97 -11.74
N LEU A 199 -5.34 2.83 -12.36
CA LEU A 199 -4.07 2.10 -12.25
C LEU A 199 -3.12 2.38 -13.43
N GLY A 200 -3.53 3.20 -14.38
CA GLY A 200 -2.80 3.50 -15.61
C GLY A 200 -2.93 2.36 -16.62
N GLU A 201 -3.41 2.68 -17.83
CA GLU A 201 -3.53 1.71 -18.91
C GLU A 201 -2.20 0.99 -19.14
N PRO A 202 -2.19 -0.35 -19.12
CA PRO A 202 -1.10 -1.05 -19.78
C PRO A 202 -1.22 -0.70 -21.27
N ARG A 203 -0.19 -0.12 -21.85
CA ARG A 203 -0.05 0.00 -23.32
C ARG A 203 0.00 -1.42 -23.88
N TRP A 204 -1.17 -1.94 -24.15
CA TRP A 204 -1.34 -3.18 -24.88
C TRP A 204 -1.89 -2.79 -26.24
N THR A 205 -1.04 -2.85 -27.26
CA THR A 205 -1.46 -2.92 -28.65
C THR A 205 -1.81 -4.39 -28.93
N PRO A 206 -3.03 -4.69 -29.37
CA PRO A 206 -3.32 -6.00 -29.94
C PRO A 206 -2.35 -6.24 -31.10
N LEU A 207 -1.67 -7.36 -31.12
CA LEU A 207 -1.07 -7.88 -32.34
C LEU A 207 -2.23 -8.14 -33.28
N GLU A 208 -2.35 -7.31 -34.33
CA GLU A 208 -3.21 -7.58 -35.43
C GLU A 208 -2.77 -8.93 -36.02
N THR A 209 -3.64 -9.91 -35.90
CA THR A 209 -3.51 -11.14 -36.67
C THR A 209 -3.78 -10.76 -38.13
N GLU A 210 -2.71 -10.51 -38.88
CA GLU A 210 -2.81 -10.53 -40.32
C GLU A 210 -3.30 -11.91 -40.75
N THR A 211 -4.59 -11.99 -41.04
CA THR A 211 -5.15 -13.11 -41.82
C THR A 211 -4.78 -12.85 -43.26
N ASN A 212 -3.69 -13.48 -43.68
CA ASN A 212 -3.33 -13.57 -45.12
C ASN A 212 -4.28 -14.59 -45.75
N GLY A 213 -5.18 -14.11 -46.62
CA GLY A 213 -6.02 -14.89 -47.52
C GLY A 213 -5.42 -14.91 -48.92
#